data_cb18a1b1f40ee26dd558598f572830aa
#
_entry.id   cb18a1b1f40ee26dd558598f572830aa
#
_cell.length_a   1.000
_cell.length_b   1.000
_cell.length_c   1.000
_cell.angle_alpha   90.00
_cell.angle_beta   90.00
_cell.angle_gamma   90.00
#
_symmetry.space_group_name_H-M   'P 1'
#
loop_
_entity.id
_entity.type
_entity.pdbx_description
1 polymer ?
#
loop_
_entity_poly.entity_id
_entity_poly.type
_entity_poly.pdbx_seq_one_letter_code
_entity_poly.pdbx_strand_id
1 'polypeptide(L)'
;MHLLAAEPGAINDGSHAVDLGQTPGDIIVLSAADTELSAIAQARAKLNGEDFPSLRLASLLHLGNVHSVDHYGEDIIAHAKIVIVRLLGGRGYWPHGTDTITRICREQNIPVAFLPGDDQPDPELAALSTISAEAQHRLWQYGVHGGPDNALDFLNFAASLIGVETDWREPRPLVRAGLYWPGLEFPDLNAVKTAWKKDAPTAALVFYRALVQS
;
A
#
# COMPACT_ATOMS: atom_id res chain seq x y z
N MET A 1 9.38 -10.70 -1.56
CA MET A 1 9.28 -12.08 -0.99
C MET A 1 7.87 -12.21 -0.48
N HIS A 2 7.04 -13.03 -1.14
CA HIS A 2 5.65 -13.23 -0.72
C HIS A 2 5.66 -14.28 0.38
N LEU A 3 5.41 -13.88 1.61
CA LEU A 3 5.08 -14.79 2.69
C LEU A 3 3.56 -14.99 2.67
N LEU A 4 3.11 -15.94 1.85
CA LEU A 4 1.76 -16.46 1.99
C LEU A 4 1.70 -17.17 3.34
N ALA A 5 0.88 -16.68 4.26
CA ALA A 5 0.42 -17.47 5.37
C ALA A 5 -0.50 -18.57 4.80
N ALA A 6 0.12 -19.64 4.27
CA ALA A 6 -0.62 -20.80 3.82
C ALA A 6 -1.06 -21.56 5.05
N GLU A 7 -2.35 -21.69 5.26
CA GLU A 7 -2.87 -22.73 6.15
C GLU A 7 -2.45 -24.10 5.57
N PRO A 8 -1.91 -25.01 6.40
CA PRO A 8 -1.51 -26.32 5.93
C PRO A 8 -2.70 -27.05 5.29
N GLY A 9 -2.63 -27.28 3.97
CA GLY A 9 -3.65 -28.00 3.21
C GLY A 9 -4.60 -27.13 2.37
N ALA A 10 -4.52 -25.79 2.44
CA ALA A 10 -5.30 -24.90 1.57
C ALA A 10 -4.43 -24.40 0.41
N ILE A 11 -4.61 -24.95 -0.79
CA ILE A 11 -4.13 -24.35 -2.03
C ILE A 11 -5.23 -23.38 -2.44
N ASN A 12 -5.03 -22.09 -2.21
CA ASN A 12 -5.90 -21.05 -2.79
C ASN A 12 -5.48 -20.85 -4.27
N ASP A 13 -6.03 -21.66 -5.13
CA ASP A 13 -5.81 -21.63 -6.58
C ASP A 13 -6.77 -20.67 -7.30
N GLY A 14 -7.55 -19.88 -6.55
CA GLY A 14 -8.58 -18.98 -7.07
C GLY A 14 -9.83 -19.71 -7.59
N SER A 15 -9.93 -21.03 -7.43
CA SER A 15 -11.08 -21.83 -7.91
C SER A 15 -12.33 -21.63 -7.06
N HIS A 16 -12.16 -21.27 -5.79
CA HIS A 16 -13.26 -21.06 -4.85
C HIS A 16 -13.45 -19.58 -4.55
N ALA A 17 -14.71 -19.16 -4.47
CA ALA A 17 -15.05 -17.83 -3.98
C ALA A 17 -14.71 -17.72 -2.48
N VAL A 18 -14.06 -16.63 -2.10
CA VAL A 18 -13.69 -16.31 -0.72
C VAL A 18 -14.43 -15.04 -0.32
N ASP A 19 -15.16 -15.13 0.79
CA ASP A 19 -15.64 -13.95 1.52
C ASP A 19 -14.59 -13.58 2.57
N LEU A 20 -14.10 -12.33 2.53
CA LEU A 20 -13.10 -11.84 3.48
C LEU A 20 -13.71 -11.51 4.85
N GLY A 21 -15.02 -11.58 5.03
CA GLY A 21 -15.73 -11.30 6.28
C GLY A 21 -15.52 -9.88 6.80
N GLN A 22 -15.16 -8.95 5.93
CA GLN A 22 -14.94 -7.55 6.30
C GLN A 22 -16.26 -6.79 6.34
N THR A 23 -16.32 -5.77 7.19
CA THR A 23 -17.41 -4.77 7.17
C THR A 23 -16.98 -3.57 6.34
N PRO A 24 -17.92 -2.75 5.82
CA PRO A 24 -17.60 -1.51 5.11
C PRO A 24 -16.59 -0.60 5.83
N GLY A 25 -15.82 0.16 5.09
CA GLY A 25 -14.85 1.11 5.61
C GLY A 25 -14.71 2.34 4.72
N ASP A 26 -14.15 3.43 5.26
CA ASP A 26 -14.00 4.69 4.54
C ASP A 26 -12.90 4.65 3.49
N ILE A 27 -11.75 4.10 3.85
CA ILE A 27 -10.56 3.97 2.99
C ILE A 27 -10.34 2.48 2.71
N ILE A 28 -10.36 2.10 1.44
CA ILE A 28 -10.07 0.73 1.02
C ILE A 28 -8.74 0.72 0.27
N VAL A 29 -7.81 -0.16 0.69
CA VAL A 29 -6.53 -0.35 -0.01
C VAL A 29 -6.37 -1.81 -0.41
N LEU A 30 -6.20 -2.03 -1.71
CA LEU A 30 -6.00 -3.34 -2.31
C LEU A 30 -4.58 -3.43 -2.89
N SER A 31 -3.85 -4.48 -2.56
CA SER A 31 -2.52 -4.76 -3.11
C SER A 31 -2.27 -6.27 -3.14
N ALA A 32 -1.41 -6.72 -4.06
CA ALA A 32 -0.91 -8.10 -4.04
C ALA A 32 0.34 -8.26 -3.15
N ALA A 33 0.89 -7.16 -2.61
CA ALA A 33 2.10 -7.15 -1.81
C ALA A 33 1.77 -7.15 -0.31
N ASP A 34 1.92 -8.29 0.35
CA ASP A 34 1.65 -8.43 1.80
C ASP A 34 2.51 -7.51 2.66
N THR A 35 3.74 -7.23 2.23
CA THR A 35 4.64 -6.30 2.92
C THR A 35 4.11 -4.86 2.91
N GLU A 36 3.47 -4.43 1.82
CA GLU A 36 2.80 -3.12 1.75
C GLU A 36 1.59 -3.05 2.67
N LEU A 37 0.71 -4.06 2.57
CA LEU A 37 -0.47 -4.14 3.42
C LEU A 37 -0.08 -4.16 4.91
N SER A 38 1.00 -4.89 5.25
CA SER A 38 1.55 -4.90 6.61
C SER A 38 2.08 -3.53 7.04
N ALA A 39 2.84 -2.84 6.18
CA ALA A 39 3.36 -1.50 6.48
C ALA A 39 2.23 -0.48 6.70
N ILE A 40 1.18 -0.52 5.86
CA ILE A 40 -0.01 0.33 5.98
C ILE A 40 -0.78 -0.01 7.26
N ALA A 41 -0.93 -1.30 7.62
CA ALA A 41 -1.59 -1.72 8.86
C ALA A 41 -0.83 -1.23 10.10
N GLN A 42 0.51 -1.31 10.09
CA GLN A 42 1.36 -0.78 11.15
C GLN A 42 1.27 0.75 11.26
N ALA A 43 1.23 1.45 10.11
CA ALA A 43 1.03 2.89 10.07
C ALA A 43 -0.34 3.27 10.68
N ARG A 44 -1.41 2.55 10.33
CA ARG A 44 -2.75 2.76 10.92
C ARG A 44 -2.75 2.58 12.43
N ALA A 45 -2.02 1.60 12.95
CA ALA A 45 -1.91 1.36 14.39
C ALA A 45 -1.22 2.51 15.15
N LYS A 46 -0.38 3.31 14.47
CA LYS A 46 0.27 4.50 15.04
C LYS A 46 -0.63 5.73 15.03
N LEU A 47 -1.67 5.75 14.17
CA LEU A 47 -2.65 6.83 14.12
C LEU A 47 -3.66 6.61 15.25
N ASN A 48 -3.35 7.16 16.41
CA ASN A 48 -4.21 7.10 17.59
C ASN A 48 -5.42 8.02 17.41
N GLY A 49 -6.62 7.47 17.56
CA GLY A 49 -7.87 8.23 17.62
C GLY A 49 -9.03 7.52 16.91
N GLU A 50 -10.20 7.66 17.49
CA GLU A 50 -11.49 7.24 16.91
C GLU A 50 -11.87 8.10 15.69
N ASP A 51 -11.21 9.26 15.54
CA ASP A 51 -11.51 10.25 14.50
C ASP A 51 -10.86 9.96 13.14
N PHE A 52 -9.89 9.03 13.08
CA PHE A 52 -9.28 8.67 11.79
C PHE A 52 -10.21 7.72 11.00
N PRO A 53 -10.40 7.95 9.67
CA PRO A 53 -11.26 7.14 8.84
C PRO A 53 -11.01 5.64 8.98
N SER A 54 -12.08 4.86 8.92
CA SER A 54 -11.97 3.40 8.99
C SER A 54 -11.26 2.86 7.76
N LEU A 55 -10.28 1.96 7.98
CA LEU A 55 -9.44 1.37 6.94
C LEU A 55 -9.79 -0.09 6.72
N ARG A 56 -9.86 -0.52 5.44
CA ARG A 56 -9.88 -1.92 5.05
C ARG A 56 -8.73 -2.20 4.11
N LEU A 57 -8.03 -3.30 4.40
CA LEU A 57 -6.91 -3.79 3.61
C LEU A 57 -7.27 -5.17 3.08
N ALA A 58 -7.07 -5.42 1.79
CA ALA A 58 -7.26 -6.74 1.23
C ALA A 58 -6.17 -7.10 0.23
N SER A 59 -5.71 -8.36 0.30
CA SER A 59 -4.79 -8.91 -0.67
C SER A 59 -5.55 -9.29 -1.94
N LEU A 60 -5.08 -8.83 -3.10
CA LEU A 60 -5.62 -9.20 -4.41
C LEU A 60 -5.54 -10.71 -4.67
N LEU A 61 -4.66 -11.42 -3.98
CA LEU A 61 -4.56 -12.87 -4.08
C LEU A 61 -5.82 -13.59 -3.56
N HIS A 62 -6.53 -12.98 -2.61
CA HIS A 62 -7.81 -13.49 -2.12
C HIS A 62 -9.00 -13.07 -3.00
N LEU A 63 -8.80 -12.09 -3.87
CA LEU A 63 -9.79 -11.59 -4.83
C LEU A 63 -9.49 -12.07 -6.26
N GLY A 64 -8.87 -13.25 -6.39
CA GLY A 64 -8.58 -13.87 -7.69
C GLY A 64 -9.81 -14.48 -8.38
N ASN A 65 -10.84 -14.87 -7.61
CA ASN A 65 -12.08 -15.42 -8.12
C ASN A 65 -13.08 -14.31 -8.48
N VAL A 66 -13.75 -14.43 -9.61
CA VAL A 66 -14.73 -13.45 -10.11
C VAL A 66 -15.83 -13.18 -9.07
N HIS A 67 -16.38 -14.22 -8.45
CA HIS A 67 -17.43 -14.06 -7.45
C HIS A 67 -16.92 -13.39 -6.16
N SER A 68 -15.66 -13.63 -5.76
CA SER A 68 -15.05 -12.92 -4.62
C SER A 68 -14.93 -11.42 -4.91
N VAL A 69 -14.58 -11.06 -6.15
CA VAL A 69 -14.50 -9.66 -6.59
C VAL A 69 -15.88 -9.01 -6.58
N ASP A 70 -16.87 -9.68 -7.15
CA ASP A 70 -18.24 -9.14 -7.26
C ASP A 70 -18.82 -8.92 -5.85
N HIS A 71 -18.70 -9.91 -4.98
CA HIS A 71 -19.18 -9.84 -3.59
C HIS A 71 -18.47 -8.72 -2.82
N TYR A 72 -17.14 -8.68 -2.89
CA TYR A 72 -16.36 -7.63 -2.23
C TYR A 72 -16.68 -6.23 -2.80
N GLY A 73 -16.96 -6.17 -4.09
CA GLY A 73 -17.39 -4.95 -4.77
C GLY A 73 -18.71 -4.41 -4.22
N GLU A 74 -19.71 -5.28 -4.07
CA GLU A 74 -21.05 -4.91 -3.59
C GLU A 74 -21.06 -4.60 -2.09
N ASP A 75 -20.40 -5.43 -1.28
CA ASP A 75 -20.50 -5.33 0.17
C ASP A 75 -19.52 -4.32 0.79
N ILE A 76 -18.36 -4.11 0.17
CA ILE A 76 -17.29 -3.29 0.75
C ILE A 76 -17.00 -2.04 -0.10
N ILE A 77 -16.66 -2.23 -1.40
CA ILE A 77 -16.25 -1.12 -2.28
C ILE A 77 -17.38 -0.10 -2.44
N ALA A 78 -18.61 -0.55 -2.65
CA ALA A 78 -19.77 0.32 -2.88
C ALA A 78 -20.08 1.28 -1.71
N HIS A 79 -19.51 1.05 -0.55
CA HIS A 79 -19.70 1.85 0.66
C HIS A 79 -18.47 2.67 1.06
N ALA A 80 -17.40 2.62 0.26
CA ALA A 80 -16.16 3.34 0.54
C ALA A 80 -16.30 4.84 0.26
N LYS A 81 -15.42 5.63 0.88
CA LYS A 81 -15.22 7.05 0.53
C LYS A 81 -14.05 7.25 -0.43
N ILE A 82 -13.10 6.33 -0.44
CA ILE A 82 -12.00 6.27 -1.42
C ILE A 82 -11.50 4.83 -1.55
N VAL A 83 -11.14 4.44 -2.78
CA VAL A 83 -10.56 3.15 -3.08
C VAL A 83 -9.19 3.35 -3.73
N ILE A 84 -8.17 2.65 -3.23
CA ILE A 84 -6.81 2.67 -3.74
C ILE A 84 -6.41 1.24 -4.09
N VAL A 85 -6.07 1.01 -5.34
CA VAL A 85 -5.71 -0.30 -5.87
C VAL A 85 -4.30 -0.25 -6.44
N ARG A 86 -3.40 -1.06 -5.93
CA ARG A 86 -2.03 -1.12 -6.41
C ARG A 86 -1.77 -2.44 -7.14
N LEU A 87 -1.42 -2.34 -8.42
CA LEU A 87 -1.30 -3.47 -9.34
C LEU A 87 0.13 -3.59 -9.89
N LEU A 88 0.80 -4.68 -9.56
CA LEU A 88 2.03 -5.07 -10.24
C LEU A 88 1.66 -5.85 -11.51
N GLY A 89 2.09 -5.37 -12.67
CA GLY A 89 1.74 -5.94 -13.98
C GLY A 89 0.51 -5.31 -14.65
N GLY A 90 0.04 -4.17 -14.13
CA GLY A 90 -1.02 -3.37 -14.74
C GLY A 90 -2.40 -4.03 -14.73
N ARG A 91 -3.31 -3.51 -15.58
CA ARG A 91 -4.69 -4.01 -15.70
C ARG A 91 -4.75 -5.50 -16.04
N GLY A 92 -3.82 -6.00 -16.85
CA GLY A 92 -3.77 -7.41 -17.27
C GLY A 92 -3.59 -8.40 -16.12
N TYR A 93 -3.07 -7.97 -15.00
CA TYR A 93 -2.89 -8.80 -13.80
C TYR A 93 -4.24 -9.14 -13.13
N TRP A 94 -5.20 -8.21 -13.13
CA TRP A 94 -6.49 -8.36 -12.44
C TRP A 94 -7.64 -7.72 -13.23
N PRO A 95 -7.93 -8.20 -14.46
CA PRO A 95 -8.83 -7.51 -15.39
C PRO A 95 -10.26 -7.40 -14.87
N HIS A 96 -10.86 -8.48 -14.36
CA HIS A 96 -12.22 -8.44 -13.82
C HIS A 96 -12.36 -7.50 -12.64
N GLY A 97 -11.37 -7.49 -11.73
CA GLY A 97 -11.40 -6.60 -10.57
C GLY A 97 -11.27 -5.13 -10.95
N THR A 98 -10.37 -4.80 -11.90
CA THR A 98 -10.25 -3.42 -12.37
C THR A 98 -11.55 -2.93 -13.03
N ASP A 99 -12.21 -3.76 -13.83
CA ASP A 99 -13.46 -3.40 -14.50
C ASP A 99 -14.61 -3.24 -13.48
N THR A 100 -14.75 -4.18 -12.56
CA THR A 100 -15.79 -4.16 -11.52
C THR A 100 -15.63 -2.95 -10.60
N ILE A 101 -14.42 -2.70 -10.08
CA ILE A 101 -14.18 -1.56 -9.18
C ILE A 101 -14.36 -0.24 -9.92
N THR A 102 -13.85 -0.13 -11.16
CA THR A 102 -14.05 1.08 -11.97
C THR A 102 -15.54 1.38 -12.17
N ARG A 103 -16.34 0.36 -12.49
CA ARG A 103 -17.78 0.50 -12.66
C ARG A 103 -18.46 0.96 -11.37
N ILE A 104 -18.23 0.27 -10.27
CA ILE A 104 -18.86 0.60 -8.97
C ILE A 104 -18.48 2.01 -8.52
N CYS A 105 -17.19 2.35 -8.56
CA CYS A 105 -16.72 3.67 -8.13
C CYS A 105 -17.32 4.80 -8.99
N ARG A 106 -17.50 4.59 -10.30
CA ARG A 106 -18.15 5.58 -11.17
C ARG A 106 -19.65 5.71 -10.89
N GLU A 107 -20.35 4.59 -10.73
CA GLU A 107 -21.79 4.57 -10.43
C GLU A 107 -22.12 5.23 -9.08
N GLN A 108 -21.26 5.03 -8.09
CA GLN A 108 -21.43 5.55 -6.71
C GLN A 108 -20.72 6.89 -6.47
N ASN A 109 -20.02 7.45 -7.48
CA ASN A 109 -19.18 8.65 -7.34
C ASN A 109 -18.09 8.52 -6.26
N ILE A 110 -17.52 7.34 -6.11
CA ILE A 110 -16.42 7.07 -5.17
C ILE A 110 -15.09 7.39 -5.85
N PRO A 111 -14.23 8.24 -5.27
CA PRO A 111 -12.88 8.47 -5.76
C PRO A 111 -12.08 7.15 -5.81
N VAL A 112 -11.44 6.85 -6.93
CA VAL A 112 -10.60 5.67 -7.09
C VAL A 112 -9.23 6.04 -7.66
N ALA A 113 -8.19 5.43 -7.09
CA ALA A 113 -6.82 5.51 -7.56
C ALA A 113 -6.31 4.11 -7.95
N PHE A 114 -6.00 3.91 -9.21
CA PHE A 114 -5.24 2.74 -9.66
C PHE A 114 -3.77 3.13 -9.79
N LEU A 115 -2.90 2.42 -9.09
CA LEU A 115 -1.48 2.74 -8.96
C LEU A 115 -0.62 1.58 -9.49
N PRO A 116 0.48 1.86 -10.22
CA PRO A 116 1.46 0.84 -10.54
C PRO A 116 2.06 0.21 -9.26
N GLY A 117 2.32 -1.09 -9.30
CA GLY A 117 2.96 -1.82 -8.20
C GLY A 117 4.49 -1.68 -8.16
N ASP A 118 5.09 -1.09 -9.20
CA ASP A 118 6.52 -0.85 -9.34
C ASP A 118 6.84 0.65 -9.50
N ASP A 119 8.06 0.97 -9.94
CA ASP A 119 8.54 2.33 -10.16
C ASP A 119 8.38 2.82 -11.61
N GLN A 120 7.61 2.08 -12.44
CA GLN A 120 7.30 2.47 -13.81
C GLN A 120 5.88 3.05 -13.92
N PRO A 121 5.71 4.21 -14.56
CA PRO A 121 4.37 4.77 -14.76
C PRO A 121 3.54 3.89 -15.70
N ASP A 122 2.25 3.76 -15.37
CA ASP A 122 1.27 3.02 -16.17
C ASP A 122 0.14 3.94 -16.61
N PRO A 123 0.13 4.39 -17.88
CA PRO A 123 -0.91 5.28 -18.40
C PRO A 123 -2.30 4.66 -18.44
N GLU A 124 -2.43 3.32 -18.58
CA GLU A 124 -3.71 2.64 -18.57
C GLU A 124 -4.34 2.68 -17.17
N LEU A 125 -3.57 2.38 -16.14
CA LEU A 125 -4.01 2.52 -14.74
C LEU A 125 -4.33 3.98 -14.39
N ALA A 126 -3.55 4.91 -14.91
CA ALA A 126 -3.81 6.34 -14.73
C ALA A 126 -5.17 6.75 -15.31
N ALA A 127 -5.53 6.26 -16.50
CA ALA A 127 -6.80 6.55 -17.17
C ALA A 127 -8.03 5.95 -16.45
N LEU A 128 -7.86 4.91 -15.65
CA LEU A 128 -8.92 4.30 -14.85
C LEU A 128 -9.20 5.08 -13.56
N SER A 129 -8.22 5.84 -13.08
CA SER A 129 -8.33 6.63 -11.84
C SER A 129 -9.25 7.84 -12.02
N THR A 130 -9.94 8.22 -10.95
CA THR A 130 -10.86 9.38 -10.94
C THR A 130 -10.37 10.54 -10.09
N ILE A 131 -9.34 10.35 -9.28
CA ILE A 131 -8.66 11.42 -8.54
C ILE A 131 -7.75 12.23 -9.48
N SER A 132 -7.27 13.39 -9.04
CA SER A 132 -6.35 14.20 -9.84
C SER A 132 -5.04 13.44 -10.12
N ALA A 133 -4.41 13.72 -11.27
CA ALA A 133 -3.13 13.12 -11.64
C ALA A 133 -2.03 13.42 -10.61
N GLU A 134 -2.06 14.60 -9.97
CA GLU A 134 -1.14 14.97 -8.89
C GLU A 134 -1.36 14.09 -7.65
N ALA A 135 -2.61 13.90 -7.22
CA ALA A 135 -2.93 13.06 -6.07
C ALA A 135 -2.58 11.59 -6.35
N GLN A 136 -2.86 11.09 -7.55
CA GLN A 136 -2.50 9.75 -7.96
C GLN A 136 -0.98 9.55 -7.93
N HIS A 137 -0.23 10.49 -8.51
CA HIS A 137 1.23 10.44 -8.52
C HIS A 137 1.81 10.43 -7.09
N ARG A 138 1.28 11.27 -6.20
CA ARG A 138 1.73 11.33 -4.80
C ARG A 138 1.47 10.02 -4.06
N LEU A 139 0.27 9.44 -4.18
CA LEU A 139 -0.04 8.13 -3.61
C LEU A 139 0.90 7.04 -4.13
N TRP A 140 1.18 7.04 -5.44
CA TRP A 140 2.10 6.11 -6.05
C TRP A 140 3.53 6.26 -5.50
N GLN A 141 4.02 7.50 -5.36
CA GLN A 141 5.37 7.77 -4.86
C GLN A 141 5.57 7.30 -3.41
N TYR A 142 4.57 7.40 -2.53
CA TYR A 142 4.67 6.80 -1.19
C TYR A 142 4.92 5.30 -1.26
N GLY A 143 4.22 4.59 -2.14
CA GLY A 143 4.40 3.15 -2.34
C GLY A 143 5.74 2.80 -2.98
N VAL A 144 6.22 3.58 -3.96
CA VAL A 144 7.53 3.37 -4.61
C VAL A 144 8.68 3.53 -3.62
N HIS A 145 8.60 4.55 -2.77
CA HIS A 145 9.64 4.80 -1.78
C HIS A 145 9.52 3.88 -0.57
N GLY A 146 8.30 3.58 -0.13
CA GLY A 146 8.05 2.69 1.00
C GLY A 146 8.57 3.25 2.33
N GLY A 147 8.60 2.38 3.32
CA GLY A 147 9.04 2.71 4.68
C GLY A 147 7.93 3.25 5.57
N PRO A 148 8.12 3.17 6.90
CA PRO A 148 7.06 3.43 7.88
C PRO A 148 6.53 4.86 7.84
N ASP A 149 7.40 5.84 7.53
CA ASP A 149 6.99 7.24 7.44
C ASP A 149 6.18 7.52 6.17
N ASN A 150 6.60 6.97 5.03
CA ASN A 150 5.82 7.07 3.81
C ASN A 150 4.48 6.34 3.90
N ALA A 151 4.40 5.22 4.60
CA ALA A 151 3.14 4.51 4.85
C ALA A 151 2.18 5.34 5.73
N LEU A 152 2.72 6.06 6.73
CA LEU A 152 1.95 6.97 7.57
C LEU A 152 1.41 8.16 6.77
N ASP A 153 2.30 8.82 6.00
CA ASP A 153 1.94 9.97 5.18
C ASP A 153 0.98 9.56 4.03
N PHE A 154 1.10 8.33 3.49
CA PHE A 154 0.14 7.75 2.55
C PHE A 154 -1.29 7.71 3.12
N LEU A 155 -1.45 7.22 4.35
CA LEU A 155 -2.77 7.14 5.00
C LEU A 155 -3.31 8.54 5.31
N ASN A 156 -2.48 9.44 5.83
CA ASN A 156 -2.87 10.82 6.11
C ASN A 156 -3.29 11.54 4.82
N PHE A 157 -2.52 11.36 3.73
CA PHE A 157 -2.88 11.94 2.44
C PHE A 157 -4.17 11.33 1.87
N ALA A 158 -4.36 10.01 1.95
CA ALA A 158 -5.61 9.37 1.53
C ALA A 158 -6.82 9.90 2.31
N ALA A 159 -6.69 10.11 3.62
CA ALA A 159 -7.73 10.72 4.45
C ALA A 159 -8.02 12.18 4.05
N SER A 160 -7.01 12.96 3.68
CA SER A 160 -7.21 14.33 3.20
C SER A 160 -8.02 14.40 1.90
N LEU A 161 -7.89 13.39 1.02
CA LEU A 161 -8.67 13.31 -0.23
C LEU A 161 -10.17 13.09 -0.01
N ILE A 162 -10.57 12.64 1.18
CA ILE A 162 -11.98 12.48 1.59
C ILE A 162 -12.43 13.55 2.58
N GLY A 163 -11.70 14.65 2.67
CA GLY A 163 -12.08 15.83 3.45
C GLY A 163 -11.73 15.78 4.93
N VAL A 164 -10.90 14.83 5.37
CA VAL A 164 -10.39 14.77 6.75
C VAL A 164 -9.13 15.63 6.84
N GLU A 165 -9.10 16.56 7.78
CA GLU A 165 -7.91 17.38 8.03
C GLU A 165 -6.82 16.53 8.68
N THR A 166 -5.70 16.36 7.99
CA THR A 166 -4.56 15.54 8.43
C THR A 166 -3.24 16.22 8.11
N ASP A 167 -2.23 15.97 8.92
CA ASP A 167 -0.87 16.44 8.69
C ASP A 167 -0.10 15.37 7.91
N TRP A 168 0.13 15.61 6.62
CA TRP A 168 0.88 14.74 5.73
C TRP A 168 2.05 15.51 5.10
N ARG A 169 3.11 14.79 4.77
CA ARG A 169 4.32 15.32 4.13
C ARG A 169 4.51 14.69 2.76
N GLU A 170 5.21 15.39 1.87
CA GLU A 170 5.54 14.83 0.56
C GLU A 170 6.31 13.51 0.67
N PRO A 171 6.14 12.60 -0.33
CA PRO A 171 6.84 11.33 -0.36
C PRO A 171 8.36 11.52 -0.26
N ARG A 172 8.98 10.80 0.67
CA ARG A 172 10.43 10.89 0.92
C ARG A 172 11.15 9.73 0.24
N PRO A 173 12.01 10.03 -0.76
CA PRO A 173 12.75 8.98 -1.44
C PRO A 173 13.76 8.32 -0.49
N LEU A 174 13.75 6.99 -0.44
CA LEU A 174 14.83 6.24 0.18
C LEU A 174 16.03 6.19 -0.75
N VAL A 175 17.23 6.29 -0.18
CA VAL A 175 18.48 6.15 -0.95
C VAL A 175 18.52 4.79 -1.66
N ARG A 176 18.94 4.78 -2.93
CA ARG A 176 19.06 3.54 -3.72
C ARG A 176 20.18 2.63 -3.20
N ALA A 177 21.25 3.23 -2.70
CA ALA A 177 22.33 2.59 -1.99
C ALA A 177 22.91 3.57 -0.98
N GLY A 178 23.31 3.09 0.19
CA GLY A 178 23.83 3.97 1.24
C GLY A 178 24.19 3.20 2.50
N LEU A 179 24.50 3.94 3.55
CA LEU A 179 24.74 3.40 4.86
C LEU A 179 23.45 3.44 5.68
N TYR A 180 23.23 2.41 6.45
CA TYR A 180 22.16 2.34 7.43
C TYR A 180 22.76 2.25 8.83
N TRP A 181 22.25 3.06 9.75
CA TRP A 181 22.56 2.97 11.17
C TRP A 181 21.30 3.32 11.98
N PRO A 182 20.91 2.50 12.96
CA PRO A 182 19.73 2.79 13.78
C PRO A 182 19.79 4.18 14.43
N GLY A 183 18.74 4.97 14.23
CA GLY A 183 18.63 6.32 14.79
C GLY A 183 19.36 7.44 14.03
N LEU A 184 19.99 7.13 12.88
CA LEU A 184 20.57 8.14 11.99
C LEU A 184 19.82 8.16 10.65
N GLU A 185 19.38 9.34 10.24
CA GLU A 185 18.74 9.54 8.94
C GLU A 185 19.81 9.82 7.88
N PHE A 186 19.89 8.97 6.83
CA PHE A 186 20.84 9.07 5.72
C PHE A 186 22.31 9.32 6.14
N PRO A 187 22.88 8.49 7.04
CA PRO A 187 24.20 8.76 7.57
C PRO A 187 25.30 8.61 6.51
N ASP A 188 26.27 9.48 6.54
CA ASP A 188 27.56 9.27 5.88
C ASP A 188 28.47 8.35 6.72
N LEU A 189 29.64 7.99 6.16
CA LEU A 189 30.58 7.10 6.84
C LEU A 189 31.14 7.73 8.13
N ASN A 190 31.28 9.06 8.19
CA ASN A 190 31.79 9.74 9.37
C ASN A 190 30.75 9.73 10.51
N ALA A 191 29.49 9.98 10.19
CA ALA A 191 28.39 9.86 11.15
C ALA A 191 28.29 8.45 11.73
N VAL A 192 28.39 7.41 10.88
CA VAL A 192 28.39 6.01 11.33
C VAL A 192 29.63 5.73 12.22
N LYS A 193 30.84 6.15 11.81
CA LYS A 193 32.05 5.98 12.61
C LYS A 193 31.99 6.69 13.96
N THR A 194 31.30 7.82 14.03
CA THR A 194 31.11 8.55 15.30
C THR A 194 30.18 7.78 16.24
N ALA A 195 29.21 7.06 15.70
CA ALA A 195 28.30 6.23 16.47
C ALA A 195 28.88 4.86 16.87
N TRP A 196 30.02 4.44 16.29
CA TRP A 196 30.66 3.18 16.61
C TRP A 196 31.22 3.12 18.03
N LYS A 197 31.18 1.92 18.59
CA LYS A 197 31.92 1.61 19.81
C LYS A 197 33.39 1.37 19.44
N LYS A 198 34.29 2.26 19.83
CA LYS A 198 35.67 2.32 19.33
C LYS A 198 36.50 1.05 19.52
N ASP A 199 36.25 0.29 20.59
CA ASP A 199 37.05 -0.90 20.95
C ASP A 199 36.32 -2.21 20.71
N ALA A 200 35.25 -2.18 19.89
CA ALA A 200 34.49 -3.37 19.54
C ALA A 200 34.92 -3.94 18.18
N PRO A 201 34.81 -5.27 17.98
CA PRO A 201 34.96 -5.85 16.64
C PRO A 201 34.00 -5.23 15.64
N THR A 202 34.50 -4.98 14.40
CA THR A 202 33.70 -4.39 13.34
C THR A 202 33.07 -5.50 12.51
N ALA A 203 31.75 -5.42 12.29
CA ALA A 203 31.03 -6.26 11.35
C ALA A 203 30.25 -5.37 10.35
N ALA A 204 30.24 -5.77 9.10
CA ALA A 204 29.43 -5.14 8.06
C ALA A 204 28.29 -6.07 7.65
N LEU A 205 27.06 -5.59 7.72
CA LEU A 205 25.87 -6.28 7.21
C LEU A 205 25.49 -5.66 5.88
N VAL A 206 25.42 -6.48 4.83
CA VAL A 206 24.97 -6.06 3.50
C VAL A 206 23.59 -6.66 3.26
N PHE A 207 22.62 -5.81 2.95
CA PHE A 207 21.23 -6.25 2.76
C PHE A 207 20.53 -5.40 1.69
N TYR A 208 19.41 -5.90 1.18
CA TYR A 208 18.60 -5.18 0.22
C TYR A 208 17.79 -4.07 0.87
N ARG A 209 17.61 -2.97 0.16
CA ARG A 209 16.80 -1.81 0.57
C ARG A 209 15.41 -2.20 1.07
N ALA A 210 14.79 -3.22 0.51
CA ALA A 210 13.47 -3.71 0.91
C ALA A 210 13.37 -4.03 2.42
N LEU A 211 14.48 -4.39 3.08
CA LEU A 211 14.49 -4.67 4.52
C LEU A 211 14.37 -3.42 5.41
N VAL A 212 14.55 -2.23 4.85
CA VAL A 212 14.32 -0.94 5.57
C VAL A 212 13.03 -0.25 5.12
N GLN A 213 12.28 -0.89 4.20
CA GLN A 213 11.00 -0.40 3.69
C GLN A 213 9.80 -1.08 4.36
N SER A 214 10.04 -2.18 5.06
CA SER A 214 9.00 -2.99 5.72
C SER A 214 8.90 -2.69 7.22
#